data_129112853de6719f68ccb183357b8ed4
#
_entry.id   129112853de6719f68ccb183357b8ed4
#
_cell.length_a   1.000
_cell.length_b   1.000
_cell.length_c   1.000
_cell.angle_alpha   90.00
_cell.angle_beta   90.00
_cell.angle_gamma   90.00
#
_symmetry.space_group_name_H-M   'P 1'
#
loop_
_entity.id
_entity.type
_entity.pdbx_description
1 polymer ?
#
loop_
_entity_poly.entity_id
_entity_poly.type
_entity_poly.pdbx_seq_one_letter_code
_entity_poly.pdbx_strand_id
1 'polypeptide(L)'
;MKNTALKVLMAGAVLIPLVAYAQIRPGNPTTSTVITKAEIDKILATEMGQTTRDENARVVDIGDGWSYELGIIHRAKQKVMTVGEARAARGNAPAAAAAAGRGNAAPPVPCGAQDPNPPADALQGAITHDFQTEGYYIISGSGTAFIDGKLLNGRQSTNNPDGGPNGPGCGGGVAVGSRKIELKVGDVLIVPPGVIHGWFDIPDHVDYLSFRPSHGIMKNGWVNPTIAPK
;
A
#
# COMPACT_ATOMS: atom_id res chain seq x y z
N MET A 1 -45.98 22.76 68.30
CA MET A 1 -44.74 22.36 67.64
C MET A 1 -45.09 21.23 66.66
N LYS A 2 -45.08 21.49 65.36
CA LYS A 2 -45.47 20.52 64.31
C LYS A 2 -44.18 19.96 63.67
N ASN A 3 -43.92 18.67 63.87
CA ASN A 3 -42.81 17.96 63.23
C ASN A 3 -43.18 17.57 61.80
N THR A 4 -42.53 18.20 60.84
CA THR A 4 -42.65 17.83 59.40
C THR A 4 -41.55 16.82 59.09
N ALA A 5 -41.93 15.56 58.88
CA ALA A 5 -41.01 14.51 58.43
C ALA A 5 -40.77 14.62 56.91
N LEU A 6 -39.55 14.92 56.53
CA LEU A 6 -39.10 14.97 55.15
C LEU A 6 -38.89 13.51 54.63
N LYS A 7 -39.76 13.07 53.72
CA LYS A 7 -39.59 11.79 53.04
C LYS A 7 -38.61 11.99 51.89
N VAL A 8 -37.41 11.41 51.99
CA VAL A 8 -36.43 11.32 50.90
C VAL A 8 -36.82 10.12 50.03
N LEU A 9 -37.27 10.40 48.81
CA LEU A 9 -37.47 9.39 47.79
C LEU A 9 -36.11 9.10 47.16
N MET A 10 -35.51 7.92 47.44
CA MET A 10 -34.35 7.43 46.68
C MET A 10 -34.85 6.83 45.36
N ALA A 11 -34.65 7.55 44.27
CA ALA A 11 -34.79 6.98 42.91
C ALA A 11 -33.60 6.12 42.61
N GLY A 12 -33.76 4.79 42.71
CA GLY A 12 -32.75 3.83 42.27
C GLY A 12 -32.61 3.84 40.76
N ALA A 13 -31.52 4.38 40.24
CA ALA A 13 -31.19 4.25 38.83
C ALA A 13 -30.79 2.80 38.56
N VAL A 14 -31.64 2.03 37.89
CA VAL A 14 -31.32 0.70 37.36
C VAL A 14 -30.39 0.95 36.17
N LEU A 15 -29.09 0.75 36.36
CA LEU A 15 -28.11 0.65 35.28
C LEU A 15 -28.36 -0.68 34.54
N ILE A 16 -29.12 -0.64 33.48
CA ILE A 16 -29.21 -1.74 32.52
C ILE A 16 -27.87 -1.77 31.79
N PRO A 17 -27.08 -2.86 31.88
CA PRO A 17 -25.88 -2.97 31.08
C PRO A 17 -26.30 -2.98 29.61
N LEU A 18 -25.88 -1.97 28.84
CA LEU A 18 -25.96 -2.00 27.38
C LEU A 18 -25.02 -3.13 26.94
N VAL A 19 -25.57 -4.32 26.75
CA VAL A 19 -24.89 -5.36 26.00
C VAL A 19 -24.89 -4.87 24.55
N ALA A 20 -23.76 -4.29 24.13
CA ALA A 20 -23.55 -3.97 22.75
C ALA A 20 -23.44 -5.28 21.97
N TYR A 21 -24.58 -5.80 21.54
CA TYR A 21 -24.56 -6.79 20.47
C TYR A 21 -23.91 -6.12 19.27
N ALA A 22 -22.89 -6.77 18.70
CA ALA A 22 -22.37 -6.39 17.39
C ALA A 22 -23.54 -6.47 16.40
N GLN A 23 -24.20 -5.33 16.19
CA GLN A 23 -25.33 -5.25 15.27
C GLN A 23 -24.73 -5.32 13.87
N ILE A 24 -25.18 -6.29 13.08
CA ILE A 24 -24.98 -6.27 11.63
C ILE A 24 -25.62 -4.97 11.15
N ARG A 25 -24.78 -4.01 10.75
CA ARG A 25 -25.29 -2.73 10.24
C ARG A 25 -25.93 -2.98 8.89
N PRO A 26 -27.10 -2.35 8.61
CA PRO A 26 -27.69 -2.42 7.27
C PRO A 26 -26.66 -1.96 6.23
N GLY A 27 -26.46 -2.79 5.19
CA GLY A 27 -25.49 -2.50 4.13
C GLY A 27 -24.12 -3.14 4.31
N ASN A 28 -23.82 -3.76 5.46
CA ASN A 28 -22.59 -4.55 5.61
C ASN A 28 -22.68 -5.85 4.82
N PRO A 29 -21.55 -6.32 4.25
CA PRO A 29 -21.48 -7.63 3.62
C PRO A 29 -21.86 -8.75 4.60
N THR A 30 -22.65 -9.70 4.11
CA THR A 30 -23.12 -10.85 4.91
C THR A 30 -22.40 -12.15 4.55
N THR A 31 -21.51 -12.10 3.55
CA THR A 31 -20.79 -13.26 3.04
C THR A 31 -19.28 -13.05 3.09
N SER A 32 -18.54 -14.10 3.41
CA SER A 32 -17.09 -14.11 3.36
C SER A 32 -16.59 -14.31 1.92
N THR A 33 -15.42 -13.77 1.62
CA THR A 33 -14.70 -14.03 0.37
C THR A 33 -13.51 -14.95 0.65
N VAL A 34 -13.41 -16.03 -0.11
CA VAL A 34 -12.24 -16.91 -0.09
C VAL A 34 -11.42 -16.64 -1.35
N ILE A 35 -10.12 -16.42 -1.18
CA ILE A 35 -9.14 -16.37 -2.26
C ILE A 35 -8.26 -17.59 -2.09
N THR A 36 -8.38 -18.53 -3.01
CA THR A 36 -7.71 -19.83 -2.90
C THR A 36 -6.24 -19.75 -3.34
N LYS A 37 -5.42 -20.68 -2.84
CA LYS A 37 -4.05 -20.83 -3.33
C LYS A 37 -4.00 -21.02 -4.85
N ALA A 38 -4.95 -21.77 -5.42
CA ALA A 38 -5.03 -21.98 -6.84
C ALA A 38 -5.26 -20.67 -7.63
N GLU A 39 -6.06 -19.74 -7.11
CA GLU A 39 -6.24 -18.41 -7.70
C GLU A 39 -4.96 -17.57 -7.60
N ILE A 40 -4.28 -17.60 -6.47
CA ILE A 40 -3.00 -16.91 -6.27
C ILE A 40 -1.96 -17.45 -7.25
N ASP A 41 -1.78 -18.77 -7.31
CA ASP A 41 -0.82 -19.43 -8.21
C ASP A 41 -1.12 -19.11 -9.69
N LYS A 42 -2.40 -19.04 -10.05
CA LYS A 42 -2.82 -18.70 -11.42
C LYS A 42 -2.45 -17.27 -11.81
N ILE A 43 -2.54 -16.32 -10.87
CA ILE A 43 -2.09 -14.94 -11.09
C ILE A 43 -0.56 -14.90 -11.19
N LEU A 44 0.16 -15.57 -10.29
CA LEU A 44 1.62 -15.64 -10.33
C LEU A 44 2.16 -16.30 -11.60
N ALA A 45 1.46 -17.30 -12.13
CA ALA A 45 1.84 -18.03 -13.34
C ALA A 45 1.61 -17.27 -14.65
N THR A 46 0.90 -16.13 -14.65
CA THR A 46 0.69 -15.34 -15.87
C THR A 46 2.04 -14.78 -16.34
N GLU A 47 2.33 -14.88 -17.65
CA GLU A 47 3.59 -14.40 -18.21
C GLU A 47 3.84 -12.92 -17.86
N MET A 48 5.05 -12.64 -17.42
CA MET A 48 5.48 -11.30 -17.04
C MET A 48 6.34 -10.69 -18.13
N GLY A 49 5.79 -9.69 -18.81
CA GLY A 49 6.59 -8.81 -19.66
C GLY A 49 7.43 -7.79 -18.87
N GLN A 50 7.36 -7.80 -17.56
CA GLN A 50 8.01 -6.82 -16.68
C GLN A 50 8.69 -7.52 -15.50
N THR A 51 9.72 -6.87 -14.93
CA THR A 51 10.47 -7.34 -13.75
C THR A 51 9.67 -7.26 -12.45
N THR A 52 8.55 -6.59 -12.48
CA THR A 52 7.64 -6.45 -11.33
C THR A 52 6.22 -6.69 -11.79
N ARG A 53 5.53 -7.54 -11.06
CA ARG A 53 4.07 -7.68 -11.11
C ARG A 53 3.49 -7.22 -9.80
N ASP A 54 2.47 -6.41 -9.86
CA ASP A 54 1.65 -6.00 -8.74
C ASP A 54 0.21 -5.96 -9.22
N GLU A 55 -0.55 -7.02 -8.92
CA GLU A 55 -1.93 -7.16 -9.37
C GLU A 55 -2.83 -7.50 -8.19
N ASN A 56 -4.00 -6.87 -8.12
CA ASN A 56 -5.02 -7.31 -7.17
C ASN A 56 -5.65 -8.63 -7.64
N ALA A 57 -5.89 -9.54 -6.70
CA ALA A 57 -6.72 -10.70 -6.95
C ALA A 57 -8.20 -10.32 -6.87
N ARG A 58 -8.59 -9.62 -5.81
CA ARG A 58 -9.95 -9.14 -5.55
C ARG A 58 -9.92 -7.85 -4.74
N VAL A 59 -10.98 -7.05 -4.94
CA VAL A 59 -11.34 -5.92 -4.08
C VAL A 59 -12.63 -6.29 -3.36
N VAL A 60 -12.54 -6.57 -2.07
CA VAL A 60 -13.65 -7.06 -1.26
C VAL A 60 -14.27 -5.91 -0.49
N ASP A 61 -15.59 -5.77 -0.57
CA ASP A 61 -16.34 -4.87 0.30
C ASP A 61 -16.30 -5.41 1.75
N ILE A 62 -15.91 -4.56 2.69
CA ILE A 62 -15.93 -4.90 4.12
C ILE A 62 -16.86 -4.00 4.93
N GLY A 63 -17.71 -3.22 4.24
CA GLY A 63 -18.72 -2.36 4.82
C GLY A 63 -18.25 -0.93 5.10
N ASP A 64 -19.20 -0.05 5.36
CA ASP A 64 -18.96 1.36 5.69
C ASP A 64 -18.06 2.12 4.68
N GLY A 65 -18.09 1.73 3.40
CA GLY A 65 -17.24 2.32 2.34
C GLY A 65 -15.79 1.83 2.35
N TRP A 66 -15.46 0.86 3.18
CA TRP A 66 -14.14 0.24 3.20
C TRP A 66 -14.03 -0.90 2.21
N SER A 67 -12.88 -0.99 1.59
CA SER A 67 -12.44 -2.10 0.74
C SER A 67 -11.27 -2.83 1.37
N TYR A 68 -11.18 -4.11 1.14
CA TYR A 68 -9.98 -4.91 1.45
C TYR A 68 -9.49 -5.57 0.18
N GLU A 69 -8.31 -5.19 -0.25
CA GLU A 69 -7.69 -5.72 -1.46
C GLU A 69 -6.63 -6.75 -1.10
N LEU A 70 -6.53 -7.79 -1.89
CA LEU A 70 -5.40 -8.71 -1.86
C LEU A 70 -4.57 -8.51 -3.13
N GLY A 71 -3.43 -7.86 -2.99
CA GLY A 71 -2.40 -7.76 -4.01
C GLY A 71 -1.55 -9.03 -4.05
N ILE A 72 -1.24 -9.49 -5.26
CA ILE A 72 -0.30 -10.59 -5.54
C ILE A 72 0.90 -9.96 -6.23
N ILE A 73 2.04 -9.99 -5.55
CA ILE A 73 3.23 -9.31 -6.02
C ILE A 73 4.34 -10.29 -6.30
N HIS A 74 4.94 -10.14 -7.46
CA HIS A 74 6.24 -10.74 -7.82
C HIS A 74 7.23 -9.65 -8.17
N ARG A 75 8.44 -9.75 -7.64
CA ARG A 75 9.57 -8.92 -8.04
C ARG A 75 10.74 -9.81 -8.39
N ALA A 76 11.26 -9.67 -9.59
CA ALA A 76 12.46 -10.34 -10.03
C ALA A 76 13.72 -9.70 -9.41
N LYS A 77 14.85 -10.34 -9.64
CA LYS A 77 16.17 -9.82 -9.25
C LYS A 77 16.33 -8.35 -9.64
N GLN A 78 16.64 -7.53 -8.66
CA GLN A 78 16.93 -6.10 -8.87
C GLN A 78 17.85 -5.56 -7.79
N LYS A 79 18.55 -4.47 -8.13
CA LYS A 79 19.28 -3.66 -7.17
C LYS A 79 19.06 -2.20 -7.50
N VAL A 80 18.60 -1.45 -6.53
CA VAL A 80 18.35 -0.02 -6.66
C VAL A 80 19.65 0.74 -6.38
N MET A 81 20.00 1.65 -7.28
CA MET A 81 21.14 2.55 -7.11
C MET A 81 20.83 3.67 -6.14
N THR A 82 21.83 4.12 -5.41
CA THR A 82 21.81 5.41 -4.74
C THR A 82 21.85 6.54 -5.77
N VAL A 83 21.52 7.75 -5.32
CA VAL A 83 21.64 8.95 -6.15
C VAL A 83 23.08 9.18 -6.62
N GLY A 84 24.08 8.93 -5.75
CA GLY A 84 25.50 9.04 -6.07
C GLY A 84 25.94 8.07 -7.14
N GLU A 85 25.57 6.77 -7.00
CA GLU A 85 25.86 5.74 -8.01
C GLU A 85 25.21 6.10 -9.36
N ALA A 86 23.96 6.55 -9.35
CA ALA A 86 23.27 6.94 -10.58
C ALA A 86 23.88 8.20 -11.23
N ARG A 87 24.40 9.15 -10.44
CA ARG A 87 25.15 10.29 -10.96
C ARG A 87 26.48 9.86 -11.60
N ALA A 88 27.22 8.98 -10.91
CA ALA A 88 28.45 8.45 -11.42
C ALA A 88 28.28 7.64 -12.72
N ALA A 89 27.23 6.81 -12.79
CA ALA A 89 26.91 6.04 -13.98
C ALA A 89 26.52 6.88 -15.20
N ARG A 90 25.92 8.07 -14.99
CA ARG A 90 25.56 9.00 -16.08
C ARG A 90 26.75 9.81 -16.60
N GLY A 91 27.86 9.88 -15.87
CA GLY A 91 28.98 10.74 -16.20
C GLY A 91 28.54 12.21 -16.32
N ASN A 92 29.10 12.93 -17.29
CA ASN A 92 28.75 14.34 -17.54
C ASN A 92 27.47 14.53 -18.40
N ALA A 93 26.65 13.49 -18.58
CA ALA A 93 25.40 13.62 -19.34
C ALA A 93 24.42 14.55 -18.59
N PRO A 94 23.85 15.59 -19.24
CA PRO A 94 22.92 16.50 -18.60
C PRO A 94 21.65 15.74 -18.16
N ALA A 95 21.12 16.12 -17.00
CA ALA A 95 19.91 15.51 -16.41
C ALA A 95 18.66 15.62 -17.31
N ALA A 96 18.69 16.45 -18.34
CA ALA A 96 17.60 16.70 -19.28
C ALA A 96 17.29 15.51 -20.23
N ALA A 97 18.19 14.55 -20.40
CA ALA A 97 17.98 13.45 -21.34
C ALA A 97 16.89 12.43 -20.88
N ALA A 98 16.54 12.43 -19.61
CA ALA A 98 15.50 11.50 -19.08
C ALA A 98 14.06 12.00 -19.34
N ALA A 99 13.86 13.23 -19.76
CA ALA A 99 12.54 13.83 -20.02
C ALA A 99 12.09 13.73 -21.49
N ALA A 100 12.99 13.43 -22.41
CA ALA A 100 12.78 13.54 -23.86
C ALA A 100 11.91 12.43 -24.49
N GLY A 101 11.46 11.44 -23.72
CA GLY A 101 10.69 10.31 -24.24
C GLY A 101 9.18 10.32 -23.93
N ARG A 102 8.65 11.36 -23.28
CA ARG A 102 7.24 11.45 -22.92
C ARG A 102 6.54 12.40 -23.90
N GLY A 103 5.72 11.82 -24.79
CA GLY A 103 4.87 12.60 -25.69
C GLY A 103 4.08 13.70 -24.96
N ASN A 104 3.09 14.31 -25.62
CA ASN A 104 2.31 15.46 -25.12
C ASN A 104 1.52 15.25 -23.80
N ALA A 105 1.97 14.39 -22.88
CA ALA A 105 1.39 14.24 -21.57
C ALA A 105 1.70 15.46 -20.70
N ALA A 106 0.71 15.93 -19.94
CA ALA A 106 0.88 17.00 -18.98
C ALA A 106 2.05 16.68 -18.02
N PRO A 107 2.83 17.67 -17.59
CA PRO A 107 3.90 17.46 -16.62
C PRO A 107 3.33 16.79 -15.36
N PRO A 108 4.01 15.78 -14.83
CA PRO A 108 3.56 15.12 -13.60
C PRO A 108 3.56 16.11 -12.44
N VAL A 109 2.52 16.09 -11.62
CA VAL A 109 2.41 16.93 -10.43
C VAL A 109 3.49 16.49 -9.42
N PRO A 110 4.36 17.40 -8.95
CA PRO A 110 5.34 17.08 -7.93
C PRO A 110 4.67 16.74 -6.60
N CYS A 111 5.25 15.80 -5.85
CA CYS A 111 4.89 15.50 -4.48
C CYS A 111 6.14 15.21 -3.63
N GLY A 112 6.00 15.28 -2.32
CA GLY A 112 7.14 15.30 -1.42
C GLY A 112 7.93 16.62 -1.52
N ALA A 113 8.97 16.74 -0.72
CA ALA A 113 9.86 17.91 -0.79
C ALA A 113 10.67 17.87 -2.10
N GLN A 114 10.93 19.05 -2.67
CA GLN A 114 11.72 19.16 -3.90
C GLN A 114 13.14 19.61 -3.56
N ASP A 115 14.13 18.85 -3.99
CA ASP A 115 15.55 19.16 -3.81
C ASP A 115 16.30 18.88 -5.13
N PRO A 116 16.88 19.90 -5.78
CA PRO A 116 17.65 19.69 -7.00
C PRO A 116 18.95 18.90 -6.78
N ASN A 117 19.42 18.83 -5.53
CA ASN A 117 20.66 18.17 -5.14
C ASN A 117 20.46 17.16 -3.98
N PRO A 118 19.62 16.14 -4.15
CA PRO A 118 19.38 15.19 -3.08
C PRO A 118 20.68 14.49 -2.64
N PRO A 119 20.80 14.06 -1.38
CA PRO A 119 21.98 13.39 -0.87
C PRO A 119 22.45 12.22 -1.74
N ALA A 120 23.75 11.99 -1.80
CA ALA A 120 24.33 10.94 -2.66
C ALA A 120 23.95 9.53 -2.21
N ASP A 121 23.71 9.33 -0.93
CA ASP A 121 23.28 8.06 -0.32
C ASP A 121 21.76 7.81 -0.38
N ALA A 122 20.96 8.80 -0.84
CA ALA A 122 19.53 8.63 -1.02
C ALA A 122 19.20 7.51 -2.01
N LEU A 123 18.19 6.69 -1.70
CA LEU A 123 17.79 5.53 -2.49
C LEU A 123 16.73 5.91 -3.54
N GLN A 124 16.90 5.46 -4.77
CA GLN A 124 15.93 5.70 -5.84
C GLN A 124 14.69 4.79 -5.70
N GLY A 125 13.60 5.17 -6.38
CA GLY A 125 12.41 4.33 -6.50
C GLY A 125 11.51 4.31 -5.26
N ALA A 126 11.61 5.31 -4.40
CA ALA A 126 10.73 5.45 -3.24
C ALA A 126 9.28 5.73 -3.65
N ILE A 127 8.36 5.12 -2.93
CA ILE A 127 6.91 5.32 -3.09
C ILE A 127 6.22 5.51 -1.73
N THR A 128 5.05 6.14 -1.78
CA THR A 128 4.07 6.17 -0.68
C THR A 128 2.66 5.96 -1.25
N HIS A 129 1.73 5.54 -0.40
CA HIS A 129 0.29 5.52 -0.70
C HIS A 129 -0.43 6.50 0.23
N ASP A 130 -1.30 7.37 -0.32
CA ASP A 130 -1.89 8.47 0.47
C ASP A 130 -2.94 7.95 1.46
N PHE A 131 -3.73 6.95 1.07
CA PHE A 131 -4.90 6.49 1.83
C PHE A 131 -4.98 4.96 1.97
N GLN A 132 -3.91 4.25 1.65
CA GLN A 132 -3.88 2.81 1.64
C GLN A 132 -2.75 2.32 2.54
N THR A 133 -3.06 1.43 3.48
CA THR A 133 -2.06 0.64 4.19
C THR A 133 -1.63 -0.51 3.30
N GLU A 134 -0.36 -0.86 3.29
CA GLU A 134 0.11 -2.12 2.72
C GLU A 134 0.63 -3.05 3.80
N GLY A 135 0.08 -4.26 3.84
CA GLY A 135 0.57 -5.33 4.71
C GLY A 135 1.19 -6.44 3.89
N TYR A 136 2.52 -6.59 3.90
CA TYR A 136 3.22 -7.65 3.18
C TYR A 136 3.28 -8.93 4.00
N TYR A 137 3.08 -10.05 3.37
CA TYR A 137 3.42 -11.39 3.87
C TYR A 137 4.26 -12.11 2.83
N ILE A 138 5.53 -12.34 3.12
CA ILE A 138 6.47 -12.93 2.17
C ILE A 138 6.19 -14.42 2.04
N ILE A 139 5.94 -14.88 0.80
CA ILE A 139 5.57 -16.26 0.50
C ILE A 139 6.66 -17.03 -0.26
N SER A 140 7.58 -16.32 -0.95
CA SER A 140 8.68 -16.92 -1.68
C SER A 140 9.84 -15.95 -1.81
N GLY A 141 11.07 -16.46 -1.89
CA GLY A 141 12.26 -15.65 -2.06
C GLY A 141 12.60 -14.75 -0.88
N SER A 142 13.39 -13.72 -1.11
CA SER A 142 13.83 -12.75 -0.11
C SER A 142 14.35 -11.47 -0.75
N GLY A 143 14.50 -10.43 0.05
CA GLY A 143 15.13 -9.18 -0.39
C GLY A 143 15.30 -8.19 0.74
N THR A 144 16.06 -7.15 0.49
CA THR A 144 16.23 -6.01 1.37
C THR A 144 15.26 -4.90 0.95
N ALA A 145 14.27 -4.62 1.77
CA ALA A 145 13.42 -3.44 1.63
C ALA A 145 14.08 -2.21 2.26
N PHE A 146 13.71 -1.01 1.81
CA PHE A 146 13.95 0.23 2.54
C PHE A 146 12.61 0.84 2.92
N ILE A 147 12.53 1.35 4.14
CA ILE A 147 11.31 1.88 4.75
C ILE A 147 11.62 3.13 5.57
N ASP A 148 10.59 3.92 5.86
CA ASP A 148 10.67 5.14 6.65
C ASP A 148 11.52 6.25 5.98
N GLY A 149 11.78 7.35 6.71
CA GLY A 149 12.53 8.48 6.20
C GLY A 149 11.68 9.54 5.50
N LYS A 150 12.25 10.22 4.50
CA LYS A 150 11.60 11.31 3.76
C LYS A 150 11.68 11.07 2.25
N LEU A 151 10.59 11.35 1.54
CA LEU A 151 10.54 11.32 0.09
C LEU A 151 10.90 12.68 -0.48
N LEU A 152 11.88 12.70 -1.38
CA LEU A 152 12.22 13.88 -2.19
C LEU A 152 11.91 13.63 -3.66
N ASN A 153 11.54 14.69 -4.37
CA ASN A 153 11.39 14.71 -5.83
C ASN A 153 10.39 13.65 -6.38
N GLY A 154 9.39 13.31 -5.59
CA GLY A 154 8.33 12.41 -6.02
C GLY A 154 7.38 13.03 -7.04
N ARG A 155 6.57 12.19 -7.65
CA ARG A 155 5.50 12.56 -8.59
C ARG A 155 4.22 11.87 -8.16
N GLN A 156 3.14 12.65 -8.16
CA GLN A 156 1.84 12.14 -7.75
C GLN A 156 1.32 11.11 -8.76
N SER A 157 0.89 9.98 -8.25
CA SER A 157 0.11 9.00 -8.98
C SER A 157 -1.39 9.25 -8.76
N THR A 158 -2.19 8.89 -9.73
CA THR A 158 -3.65 9.01 -9.65
C THR A 158 -4.29 7.73 -9.16
N ASN A 159 -5.51 7.83 -8.66
CA ASN A 159 -6.33 6.68 -8.34
C ASN A 159 -6.69 5.88 -9.59
N ASN A 160 -6.66 4.55 -9.50
CA ASN A 160 -7.17 3.64 -10.51
C ASN A 160 -8.21 2.68 -9.89
N PRO A 161 -9.47 3.11 -9.71
CA PRO A 161 -10.49 2.33 -9.02
C PRO A 161 -10.91 1.04 -9.74
N ASP A 162 -10.59 0.90 -11.03
CA ASP A 162 -10.97 -0.24 -11.85
C ASP A 162 -9.94 -1.39 -11.79
N GLY A 163 -9.39 -1.64 -10.60
CA GLY A 163 -8.52 -2.80 -10.33
C GLY A 163 -7.04 -2.53 -10.47
N GLY A 164 -6.62 -1.26 -10.53
CA GLY A 164 -5.21 -0.92 -10.39
C GLY A 164 -4.67 -1.34 -9.01
N PRO A 165 -3.36 -1.59 -8.91
CA PRO A 165 -2.79 -2.17 -7.68
C PRO A 165 -2.82 -1.23 -6.50
N ASN A 166 -2.87 0.08 -6.73
CA ASN A 166 -2.75 1.08 -5.68
C ASN A 166 -3.65 2.28 -5.94
N GLY A 167 -4.06 2.94 -4.87
CA GLY A 167 -4.72 4.23 -4.90
C GLY A 167 -3.74 5.38 -5.19
N PRO A 168 -4.18 6.64 -4.96
CA PRO A 168 -3.31 7.79 -5.11
C PRO A 168 -2.13 7.72 -4.15
N GLY A 169 -1.00 8.26 -4.59
CA GLY A 169 0.25 8.24 -3.82
C GLY A 169 1.34 9.09 -4.45
N CYS A 170 2.53 8.96 -3.93
CA CYS A 170 3.70 9.69 -4.41
C CYS A 170 4.81 8.69 -4.75
N GLY A 171 5.32 8.71 -5.98
CA GLY A 171 6.30 7.73 -6.43
C GLY A 171 7.40 8.29 -7.31
N GLY A 172 8.39 7.45 -7.62
CA GLY A 172 9.49 7.82 -8.52
C GLY A 172 10.48 8.83 -7.93
N GLY A 173 10.36 9.13 -6.65
CA GLY A 173 11.30 9.98 -5.92
C GLY A 173 12.46 9.21 -5.32
N VAL A 174 13.19 9.88 -4.43
CA VAL A 174 14.29 9.30 -3.67
C VAL A 174 13.99 9.31 -2.18
N ALA A 175 14.41 8.27 -1.48
CA ALA A 175 14.28 8.12 -0.04
C ALA A 175 15.54 8.61 0.67
N VAL A 176 15.36 9.49 1.67
CA VAL A 176 16.43 10.01 2.52
C VAL A 176 16.19 9.58 3.96
N GLY A 177 17.23 9.06 4.62
CA GLY A 177 17.15 8.62 6.02
C GLY A 177 16.32 7.35 6.21
N SER A 178 16.09 6.58 5.16
CA SER A 178 15.41 5.28 5.24
C SER A 178 16.30 4.25 5.92
N ARG A 179 15.69 3.32 6.64
CA ARG A 179 16.35 2.13 7.14
C ARG A 179 16.12 0.95 6.20
N LYS A 180 17.16 0.12 6.08
CA LYS A 180 17.10 -1.12 5.33
C LYS A 180 16.72 -2.27 6.23
N ILE A 181 15.87 -3.17 5.74
CA ILE A 181 15.41 -4.36 6.46
C ILE A 181 15.41 -5.55 5.51
N GLU A 182 15.99 -6.65 5.94
CA GLU A 182 15.91 -7.92 5.22
C GLU A 182 14.56 -8.58 5.50
N LEU A 183 13.89 -9.01 4.44
CA LEU A 183 12.62 -9.73 4.48
C LEU A 183 12.78 -11.07 3.77
N LYS A 184 12.25 -12.12 4.39
CA LYS A 184 12.27 -13.51 3.90
C LYS A 184 10.94 -14.18 4.15
N VAL A 185 10.76 -15.38 3.63
CA VAL A 185 9.54 -16.17 3.78
C VAL A 185 9.07 -16.23 5.23
N GLY A 186 7.79 -15.90 5.45
CA GLY A 186 7.15 -15.83 6.75
C GLY A 186 7.19 -14.47 7.43
N ASP A 187 8.04 -13.54 6.96
CA ASP A 187 8.08 -12.19 7.53
C ASP A 187 6.86 -11.37 7.11
N VAL A 188 6.45 -10.46 7.99
CA VAL A 188 5.37 -9.50 7.77
C VAL A 188 5.92 -8.08 7.88
N LEU A 189 5.56 -7.23 6.93
CA LEU A 189 5.80 -5.80 6.98
C LEU A 189 4.46 -5.05 6.88
N ILE A 190 4.23 -4.08 7.75
CA ILE A 190 3.05 -3.20 7.65
C ILE A 190 3.55 -1.78 7.36
N VAL A 191 3.08 -1.22 6.26
CA VAL A 191 3.40 0.14 5.79
C VAL A 191 2.14 0.99 5.90
N PRO A 192 2.05 1.89 6.88
CA PRO A 192 0.93 2.83 6.98
C PRO A 192 0.88 3.81 5.80
N PRO A 193 -0.28 4.45 5.54
CA PRO A 193 -0.39 5.52 4.55
C PRO A 193 0.66 6.61 4.77
N GLY A 194 1.22 7.12 3.68
CA GLY A 194 2.24 8.17 3.69
C GLY A 194 3.66 7.71 4.06
N VAL A 195 3.83 6.47 4.53
CA VAL A 195 5.16 5.96 4.88
C VAL A 195 5.91 5.51 3.63
N ILE A 196 7.15 5.97 3.52
CA ILE A 196 8.04 5.64 2.40
C ILE A 196 8.43 4.16 2.47
N HIS A 197 8.44 3.52 1.30
CA HIS A 197 8.91 2.16 1.16
C HIS A 197 9.38 1.86 -0.27
N GLY A 198 10.10 0.76 -0.40
CA GLY A 198 10.59 0.22 -1.66
C GLY A 198 11.55 -0.94 -1.43
N TRP A 199 12.02 -1.53 -2.51
CA TRP A 199 13.00 -2.62 -2.46
C TRP A 199 14.36 -2.12 -2.88
N PHE A 200 15.39 -2.35 -2.05
CA PHE A 200 16.77 -1.96 -2.30
C PHE A 200 17.52 -3.04 -3.10
N ASP A 201 17.45 -4.27 -2.63
CA ASP A 201 18.19 -5.39 -3.22
C ASP A 201 17.35 -6.67 -3.16
N ILE A 202 17.15 -7.30 -4.30
CA ILE A 202 16.50 -8.61 -4.43
C ILE A 202 17.50 -9.49 -5.18
N PRO A 203 18.14 -10.44 -4.50
CA PRO A 203 19.22 -11.24 -5.10
C PRO A 203 18.73 -12.22 -6.18
N ASP A 204 17.50 -12.68 -6.09
CA ASP A 204 16.86 -13.59 -7.04
C ASP A 204 15.44 -13.13 -7.34
N HIS A 205 14.49 -13.37 -6.45
CA HIS A 205 13.12 -12.89 -6.53
C HIS A 205 12.55 -12.71 -5.13
N VAL A 206 11.40 -12.03 -5.04
CA VAL A 206 10.53 -12.04 -3.86
C VAL A 206 9.07 -12.02 -4.30
N ASP A 207 8.29 -12.96 -3.77
CA ASP A 207 6.83 -12.99 -3.91
C ASP A 207 6.18 -12.72 -2.56
N TYR A 208 5.15 -11.90 -2.58
CA TYR A 208 4.41 -11.60 -1.36
C TYR A 208 2.95 -11.28 -1.64
N LEU A 209 2.12 -11.56 -0.64
CA LEU A 209 0.76 -11.07 -0.58
C LEU A 209 0.77 -9.68 0.03
N SER A 210 0.02 -8.76 -0.56
CA SER A 210 -0.17 -7.43 -0.01
C SER A 210 -1.63 -7.23 0.39
N PHE A 211 -1.85 -7.10 1.69
CA PHE A 211 -3.16 -6.82 2.27
C PHE A 211 -3.36 -5.31 2.35
N ARG A 212 -4.38 -4.79 1.65
CA ARG A 212 -4.55 -3.36 1.38
C ARG A 212 -5.94 -2.86 1.79
N PRO A 213 -6.18 -2.58 3.07
CA PRO A 213 -7.40 -1.89 3.47
C PRO A 213 -7.37 -0.43 2.97
N SER A 214 -8.48 0.02 2.40
CA SER A 214 -8.67 1.39 1.91
C SER A 214 -10.12 1.85 2.06
N HIS A 215 -10.37 3.17 2.05
CA HIS A 215 -11.70 3.74 2.16
C HIS A 215 -12.02 4.64 0.97
N GLY A 216 -13.08 4.29 0.23
CA GLY A 216 -13.58 5.10 -0.88
C GLY A 216 -12.64 5.25 -2.08
N ILE A 217 -11.61 4.40 -2.20
CA ILE A 217 -10.58 4.51 -3.24
C ILE A 217 -10.82 3.49 -4.35
N MET A 218 -11.10 2.25 -3.98
CA MET A 218 -11.19 1.14 -4.91
C MET A 218 -12.63 0.72 -5.16
N LYS A 219 -12.87 0.13 -6.34
CA LYS A 219 -14.19 -0.36 -6.74
C LYS A 219 -14.45 -1.73 -6.11
N ASN A 220 -15.33 -1.75 -5.12
CA ASN A 220 -15.77 -2.98 -4.49
C ASN A 220 -16.32 -3.99 -5.50
N GLY A 221 -16.03 -5.28 -5.26
CA GLY A 221 -16.48 -6.38 -6.10
C GLY A 221 -15.61 -6.61 -7.34
N TRP A 222 -14.53 -5.87 -7.53
CA TRP A 222 -13.61 -6.12 -8.62
C TRP A 222 -12.88 -7.47 -8.43
N VAL A 223 -12.76 -8.22 -9.53
CA VAL A 223 -12.08 -9.52 -9.58
C VAL A 223 -11.07 -9.51 -10.72
N ASN A 224 -9.87 -10.00 -10.48
CA ASN A 224 -8.85 -10.12 -11.50
C ASN A 224 -9.37 -10.97 -12.67
N PRO A 225 -9.28 -10.49 -13.93
CA PRO A 225 -9.75 -11.23 -15.10
C PRO A 225 -9.17 -12.62 -15.24
N THR A 226 -7.94 -12.84 -14.74
CA THR A 226 -7.27 -14.16 -14.76
C THR A 226 -8.01 -15.21 -13.96
N ILE A 227 -8.70 -14.82 -12.89
CA ILE A 227 -9.42 -15.72 -11.98
C ILE A 227 -10.95 -15.52 -12.00
N ALA A 228 -11.44 -14.55 -12.77
CA ALA A 228 -12.88 -14.33 -12.93
C ALA A 228 -13.57 -15.57 -13.52
N PRO A 229 -14.79 -15.91 -13.11
CA PRO A 229 -15.60 -16.92 -13.76
C PRO A 229 -15.77 -16.59 -15.25
N LYS A 230 -15.65 -17.60 -16.10
CA LYS A 230 -15.91 -17.46 -17.55
C LYS A 230 -17.39 -17.50 -17.82
#